data_5ed2f179de43996f565c501c83c212b0
#
_entry.id   5ed2f179de43996f565c501c83c212b0
#
_cell.length_a   1.000
_cell.length_b   1.000
_cell.length_c   1.000
_cell.angle_alpha   90.00
_cell.angle_beta   90.00
_cell.angle_gamma   90.00
#
_symmetry.space_group_name_H-M   'P 1'
#
loop_
_entity.id
_entity.type
_entity.pdbx_description
1 polymer ?
#
loop_
_entity_poly.entity_id
_entity_poly.type
_entity_poly.pdbx_seq_one_letter_code
_entity_poly.pdbx_strand_id
1 'polypeptide(L)'
;GIGQPFKVLQQYLIHIGKEVEVLTKEGKKLEGVLKEADENHFVVTIQKKVKLEGAKRPKLVDEDVTFTFEEIKYTKYLISFK
;
A
#
# COMPACT_ATOMS: atom_id res chain seq x y z
N GLY A 1 -16.18 3.32 -1.02
CA GLY A 1 -15.66 4.60 -1.38
C GLY A 1 -14.23 4.79 -0.91
N ILE A 2 -13.60 5.77 -1.49
CA ILE A 2 -12.22 6.10 -1.16
C ILE A 2 -12.24 7.32 -0.24
N GLY A 3 -11.52 7.22 0.87
CA GLY A 3 -11.42 8.32 1.81
C GLY A 3 -10.53 9.45 1.29
N GLN A 4 -10.40 10.49 2.08
CA GLN A 4 -9.54 11.61 1.73
C GLN A 4 -8.06 11.21 1.85
N PRO A 5 -7.17 11.84 1.07
CA PRO A 5 -5.74 11.56 1.17
C PRO A 5 -5.20 11.86 2.58
N PHE A 6 -4.25 11.07 3.01
CA PHE A 6 -3.60 11.29 4.30
C PHE A 6 -2.73 12.55 4.23
N LYS A 7 -2.83 13.39 5.23
CA LYS A 7 -2.08 14.65 5.27
C LYS A 7 -1.02 14.67 6.36
N VAL A 8 -1.21 13.89 7.42
CA VAL A 8 -0.29 13.88 8.55
C VAL A 8 0.07 12.46 8.95
N LEU A 9 1.22 12.29 9.60
CA LEU A 9 1.71 11.00 10.03
C LEU A 9 0.70 10.26 10.90
N GLN A 10 0.00 10.97 11.76
CA GLN A 10 -0.98 10.35 12.64
C GLN A 10 -2.04 9.57 11.88
N GLN A 11 -2.44 10.06 10.70
CA GLN A 11 -3.41 9.35 9.86
C GLN A 11 -2.85 8.02 9.36
N TYR A 12 -1.56 7.97 9.08
CA TYR A 12 -0.92 6.71 8.71
C TYR A 12 -0.91 5.75 9.89
N LEU A 13 -0.56 6.25 11.08
CA LEU A 13 -0.44 5.40 12.26
C LEU A 13 -1.77 4.73 12.65
N ILE A 14 -2.87 5.46 12.55
CA ILE A 14 -4.17 4.89 12.91
C ILE A 14 -4.69 3.91 11.85
N HIS A 15 -4.09 3.90 10.67
CA HIS A 15 -4.49 2.99 9.60
C HIS A 15 -3.55 1.81 9.41
N ILE A 16 -2.59 1.63 10.31
CA ILE A 16 -1.71 0.45 10.27
C ILE A 16 -2.55 -0.81 10.41
N GLY A 17 -2.32 -1.77 9.51
CA GLY A 17 -3.11 -2.99 9.45
C GLY A 17 -4.33 -2.90 8.55
N LYS A 18 -4.58 -1.73 7.95
CA LYS A 18 -5.71 -1.51 7.06
C LYS A 18 -5.25 -1.32 5.62
N GLU A 19 -6.14 -1.61 4.68
CA GLU A 19 -5.83 -1.46 3.27
C GLU A 19 -5.75 0.01 2.87
N VAL A 20 -4.74 0.34 2.10
CA VAL A 20 -4.52 1.70 1.59
C VAL A 20 -4.14 1.65 0.12
N GLU A 21 -4.37 2.77 -0.57
CA GLU A 21 -3.97 2.95 -1.95
C GLU A 21 -2.89 4.02 -1.99
N VAL A 22 -1.79 3.73 -2.68
CA VAL A 22 -0.67 4.66 -2.82
C VAL A 22 -0.52 5.01 -4.29
N LEU A 23 -0.50 6.29 -4.60
CA LEU A 23 -0.19 6.76 -5.95
C LEU A 23 1.18 7.41 -5.92
N THR A 24 2.10 6.91 -6.72
CA THR A 24 3.44 7.48 -6.82
C THR A 24 3.46 8.66 -7.79
N LYS A 25 4.51 9.47 -7.71
CA LYS A 25 4.68 10.60 -8.61
C LYS A 25 4.88 10.16 -10.06
N GLU A 26 5.31 8.93 -10.26
CA GLU A 26 5.46 8.34 -11.59
C GLU A 26 4.13 7.94 -12.21
N GLY A 27 3.08 7.93 -11.43
CA GLY A 27 1.75 7.54 -11.89
C GLY A 27 1.39 6.09 -11.60
N LYS A 28 2.19 5.40 -10.81
CA LYS A 28 1.89 4.01 -10.42
C LYS A 28 0.94 4.01 -9.24
N LYS A 29 -0.10 3.20 -9.36
CA LYS A 29 -1.08 3.00 -8.30
C LYS A 29 -0.86 1.64 -7.68
N LEU A 30 -0.65 1.60 -6.37
CA LEU A 30 -0.41 0.37 -5.62
C LEU A 30 -1.41 0.26 -4.49
N GLU A 31 -1.88 -0.94 -4.25
CA GLU A 31 -2.82 -1.21 -3.17
C GLU A 31 -2.23 -2.29 -2.27
N GLY A 32 -2.38 -2.12 -0.98
CA GLY A 32 -1.88 -3.08 -0.01
C GLY A 32 -2.27 -2.70 1.40
N VAL A 33 -1.70 -3.43 2.35
CA VAL A 33 -1.96 -3.21 3.77
C VAL A 33 -0.83 -2.36 4.35
N LEU A 34 -1.18 -1.28 5.01
CA LEU A 34 -0.19 -0.43 5.67
C LEU A 34 0.41 -1.19 6.84
N LYS A 35 1.70 -1.43 6.80
CA LYS A 35 2.41 -2.21 7.81
C LYS A 35 3.04 -1.33 8.87
N GLU A 36 3.75 -0.31 8.43
CA GLU A 36 4.45 0.62 9.31
C GLU A 36 4.44 2.02 8.72
N ALA A 37 4.60 3.01 9.56
CA ALA A 37 4.72 4.39 9.12
C ALA A 37 5.56 5.18 10.11
N ASP A 38 6.36 6.13 9.60
CA ASP A 38 7.10 7.07 10.45
C ASP A 38 7.17 8.44 9.76
N GLU A 39 7.98 9.33 10.29
CA GLU A 39 8.05 10.71 9.80
C GLU A 39 8.64 10.83 8.39
N ASN A 40 9.41 9.86 7.97
CA ASN A 40 10.16 9.93 6.71
C ASN A 40 9.62 8.97 5.65
N HIS A 41 9.09 7.84 6.08
CA HIS A 41 8.65 6.80 5.14
C HIS A 41 7.54 5.95 5.75
N PHE A 42 6.97 5.10 4.93
CA PHE A 42 6.01 4.10 5.39
C PHE A 42 6.19 2.83 4.57
N VAL A 43 5.73 1.72 5.12
CA VAL A 43 5.84 0.41 4.48
C VAL A 43 4.44 -0.13 4.22
N VAL A 44 4.23 -0.58 3.01
CA VAL A 44 2.97 -1.18 2.59
C VAL A 44 3.26 -2.61 2.12
N THR A 45 2.48 -3.56 2.63
CA THR A 45 2.56 -4.95 2.20
C THR A 45 1.61 -5.14 1.02
N ILE A 46 2.17 -5.37 -0.15
CA ILE A 46 1.39 -5.61 -1.37
C ILE A 46 1.40 -7.09 -1.69
N GLN A 47 0.41 -7.52 -2.45
CA GLN A 47 0.36 -8.91 -2.94
C GLN A 47 0.77 -8.94 -4.40
N LYS A 48 1.76 -9.79 -4.70
CA LYS A 48 2.23 -10.01 -6.05
C LYS A 48 1.81 -11.39 -6.53
N LYS A 49 1.47 -11.48 -7.80
CA LYS A 49 1.24 -12.76 -8.44
C LYS A 49 2.57 -13.26 -8.99
N VAL A 50 3.01 -14.39 -8.47
CA VAL A 50 4.24 -15.03 -8.94
C VAL A 50 3.87 -16.36 -9.55
N LYS A 51 4.24 -16.56 -10.81
CA LYS A 51 4.04 -17.85 -11.47
C LYS A 51 5.31 -18.64 -11.36
N LEU A 52 5.25 -19.69 -10.59
CA LEU A 52 6.37 -20.63 -10.45
C LEU A 52 6.43 -21.55 -11.64
N GLU A 53 7.65 -21.94 -12.03
CA GLU A 53 7.85 -22.86 -13.12
C GLU A 53 7.16 -24.20 -12.81
N GLY A 54 6.33 -24.65 -13.75
CA GLY A 54 5.55 -25.86 -13.58
C GLY A 54 4.24 -25.68 -12.83
N ALA A 55 3.97 -24.50 -12.32
CA ALA A 55 2.72 -24.24 -11.61
C ALA A 55 1.60 -23.88 -12.59
N LYS A 56 0.42 -24.44 -12.36
CA LYS A 56 -0.74 -24.15 -13.20
C LYS A 56 -1.40 -22.83 -12.87
N ARG A 57 -1.22 -22.35 -11.64
CA ARG A 57 -1.83 -21.10 -11.17
C ARG A 57 -0.78 -20.19 -10.56
N PRO A 58 -0.93 -18.90 -10.74
CA PRO A 58 -0.03 -17.97 -10.06
C PRO A 58 -0.26 -18.03 -8.55
N LYS A 59 0.81 -17.89 -7.80
CA LYS A 59 0.75 -17.84 -6.34
C LYS A 59 0.83 -16.40 -5.89
N LEU A 60 0.00 -16.03 -4.91
CA LEU A 60 0.06 -14.72 -4.31
C LEU A 60 1.10 -14.72 -3.19
N VAL A 61 2.04 -13.80 -3.27
CA VAL A 61 3.05 -13.62 -2.23
C VAL A 61 2.99 -12.21 -1.72
N ASP A 62 3.24 -12.03 -0.43
CA ASP A 62 3.28 -10.72 0.19
C ASP A 62 4.66 -10.13 0.01
N GLU A 63 4.71 -8.86 -0.33
CA GLU A 63 5.96 -8.13 -0.49
C GLU A 63 5.84 -6.79 0.24
N ASP A 64 6.80 -6.51 1.11
CA ASP A 64 6.86 -5.24 1.81
C ASP A 64 7.58 -4.22 0.92
N VAL A 65 6.92 -3.12 0.65
CA VAL A 65 7.48 -2.04 -0.16
C VAL A 65 7.55 -0.78 0.68
N THR A 66 8.74 -0.20 0.75
CA THR A 66 8.94 1.05 1.48
C THR A 66 8.78 2.23 0.54
N PHE A 67 7.97 3.19 0.96
CA PHE A 67 7.76 4.42 0.22
C PHE A 67 8.17 5.60 1.08
N THR A 68 8.81 6.60 0.45
CA THR A 68 9.05 7.87 1.11
C THR A 68 7.91 8.82 0.74
N PHE A 69 7.64 9.80 1.61
CA PHE A 69 6.59 10.75 1.32
C PHE A 69 6.88 11.60 0.09
N GLU A 70 8.15 11.73 -0.27
CA GLU A 70 8.55 12.47 -1.44
C GLU A 70 8.29 11.73 -2.75
N GLU A 71 8.23 10.41 -2.70
CA GLU A 71 8.02 9.56 -3.88
C GLU A 71 6.57 9.44 -4.29
N ILE A 72 5.66 9.77 -3.41
CA ILE A 72 4.24 9.56 -3.63
C ILE A 72 3.48 10.86 -3.77
N LYS A 73 2.37 10.80 -4.52
CA LYS A 73 1.43 11.91 -4.60
C LYS A 73 0.45 11.88 -3.45
N TYR A 74 -0.06 10.70 -3.12
CA TYR A 74 -1.01 10.55 -2.02
C TYR A 74 -1.07 9.11 -1.55
N THR A 75 -1.63 8.95 -0.35
CA THR A 75 -2.04 7.66 0.19
C THR A 75 -3.47 7.82 0.66
N LYS A 76 -4.36 6.91 0.27
CA LYS A 76 -5.76 6.94 0.65
C LYS A 76 -6.16 5.66 1.36
N TYR A 77 -7.07 5.76 2.29
CA TYR A 77 -7.64 4.60 2.95
C TYR A 77 -8.67 3.95 2.03
N LEU A 78 -8.54 2.64 1.84
CA LEU A 78 -9.49 1.87 1.05
C LEU A 78 -10.53 1.26 1.98
N ILE A 79 -11.79 1.53 1.68
CA ILE A 79 -12.89 0.97 2.42
C ILE A 79 -13.36 -0.28 1.68
N SER A 80 -13.29 -1.42 2.37
CA SER A 80 -13.72 -2.69 1.78
C SER A 80 -15.18 -2.94 2.12
N PHE A 81 -15.98 -3.12 1.11
CA PHE A 81 -17.38 -3.49 1.27
C PHE A 81 -17.52 -4.99 1.01
N LYS A 82 -18.00 -5.69 2.00
CA LYS A 82 -18.34 -7.10 1.85
C LYS A 82 -19.80 -7.32 2.20
#